data_ee35670e9a3e76f918d852113f0122fa
#
_entry.id   ee35670e9a3e76f918d852113f0122fa
#
_cell.length_a   1.000
_cell.length_b   1.000
_cell.length_c   1.000
_cell.angle_alpha   90.00
_cell.angle_beta   90.00
_cell.angle_gamma   90.00
#
_symmetry.space_group_name_H-M   'P 1'
#
loop_
_entity.id
_entity.type
_entity.pdbx_description
1 polymer ?
#
loop_
_entity_poly.entity_id
_entity_poly.type
_entity_poly.pdbx_seq_one_letter_code
_entity_poly.pdbx_strand_id
1 'polypeptide(L)'
;MRLLALIAVAIFLVANTARAQPTTNAPVSTATNSTPALTGGADEKAWSFYASAYTYLVPDSREYVQPTFTADRDGLHLEARYNYEALNTGSAWAGYNFGGGEKLAWEFTPMLGGVFGDTTGIAPGYKGSLRWWKLELDTEGEYVFDTRSSSDSFFYTWSELSLAPVDWLRIGAVVQRTKLYKTDFDIQRGFLVGISFKRVDLTAYVFNPDDKPTFVFAVGLSF
;
A
#
# COMPACT_ATOMS: atom_id res chain seq x y z
N MET A 1 2.38 -3.99 -26.72
CA MET A 1 1.29 -3.06 -27.08
C MET A 1 0.13 -3.00 -26.07
N ARG A 2 -0.24 -4.08 -25.37
CA ARG A 2 -1.35 -4.06 -24.36
C ARG A 2 -1.01 -3.37 -23.04
N LEU A 3 0.25 -3.38 -22.60
CA LEU A 3 0.71 -2.75 -21.38
C LEU A 3 0.63 -1.21 -21.41
N LEU A 4 0.98 -0.60 -22.57
CA LEU A 4 0.89 0.85 -22.78
C LEU A 4 -0.56 1.37 -22.74
N ALA A 5 -1.53 0.54 -23.09
CA ALA A 5 -2.94 0.90 -23.06
C ALA A 5 -3.51 0.99 -21.64
N LEU A 6 -3.05 0.15 -20.71
CA LEU A 6 -3.47 0.18 -19.30
C LEU A 6 -2.92 1.40 -18.55
N ILE A 7 -1.69 1.79 -18.83
CA ILE A 7 -1.09 3.01 -18.28
C ILE A 7 -1.79 4.27 -18.83
N ALA A 8 -2.19 4.26 -20.10
CA ALA A 8 -2.91 5.37 -20.73
C ALA A 8 -4.32 5.57 -20.15
N VAL A 9 -5.03 4.52 -19.76
CA VAL A 9 -6.37 4.62 -19.15
C VAL A 9 -6.30 5.22 -17.75
N ALA A 10 -5.28 4.89 -16.95
CA ALA A 10 -5.07 5.50 -15.64
C ALA A 10 -4.76 7.00 -15.73
N ILE A 11 -4.00 7.42 -16.76
CA ILE A 11 -3.65 8.84 -16.98
C ILE A 11 -4.86 9.64 -17.50
N PHE A 12 -5.74 9.04 -18.31
CA PHE A 12 -6.89 9.74 -18.88
C PHE A 12 -8.01 10.06 -17.88
N LEU A 13 -8.16 9.25 -16.82
CA LEU A 13 -9.11 9.51 -15.73
C LEU A 13 -8.67 10.68 -14.82
N VAL A 14 -7.38 11.00 -14.76
CA VAL A 14 -6.84 12.10 -13.96
C VAL A 14 -6.98 13.47 -14.64
N ALA A 15 -7.10 13.51 -15.97
CA ALA A 15 -7.09 14.76 -16.74
C ALA A 15 -8.39 15.58 -16.68
N ASN A 16 -9.50 15.01 -16.20
CA ASN A 16 -10.83 15.66 -16.32
C ASN A 16 -11.39 16.32 -15.05
N THR A 17 -10.63 16.40 -13.93
CA THR A 17 -11.12 17.05 -12.69
C THR A 17 -10.24 18.18 -12.15
N ALA A 18 -9.40 18.80 -12.97
CA ALA A 18 -8.62 19.95 -12.54
C ALA A 18 -9.45 21.23 -12.51
N ARG A 19 -10.02 21.57 -11.34
CA ARG A 19 -10.43 22.95 -11.04
C ARG A 19 -9.65 23.45 -9.84
N ALA A 20 -8.93 24.55 -10.06
CA ALA A 20 -7.91 25.14 -9.21
C ALA A 20 -8.45 25.59 -7.83
N GLN A 21 -7.63 25.39 -6.79
CA GLN A 21 -7.55 26.28 -5.62
C GLN A 21 -6.12 26.35 -5.04
N PRO A 22 -5.79 27.38 -4.25
CA PRO A 22 -4.48 27.99 -4.23
C PRO A 22 -3.46 27.28 -3.31
N THR A 23 -2.21 27.46 -3.71
CA THR A 23 -0.97 27.00 -3.12
C THR A 23 -0.78 27.37 -1.65
N THR A 24 -0.59 26.37 -0.80
CA THR A 24 0.30 26.46 0.36
C THR A 24 1.31 25.30 0.27
N ASN A 25 2.58 25.65 0.36
CA ASN A 25 3.70 24.73 0.29
C ASN A 25 3.66 23.77 1.48
N ALA A 26 3.20 22.53 1.26
CA ALA A 26 3.42 21.43 2.16
C ALA A 26 4.34 20.42 1.46
N PRO A 27 5.31 19.82 2.16
CA PRO A 27 6.19 18.80 1.57
C PRO A 27 5.32 17.61 1.11
N VAL A 28 5.61 17.15 -0.10
CA VAL A 28 4.94 16.00 -0.71
C VAL A 28 5.21 14.78 0.15
N SER A 29 4.20 14.34 0.85
CA SER A 29 4.20 13.08 1.60
C SER A 29 4.11 11.94 0.61
N THR A 30 5.15 11.13 0.52
CA THR A 30 5.04 9.75 0.02
C THR A 30 3.85 9.11 0.73
N ALA A 31 3.02 8.39 -0.03
CA ALA A 31 1.71 7.90 0.39
C ALA A 31 1.70 6.94 1.57
N THR A 32 2.10 7.43 2.69
CA THR A 32 1.73 6.96 4.00
C THR A 32 0.78 7.99 4.57
N ASN A 33 -0.38 7.59 5.02
CA ASN A 33 -1.39 8.44 5.65
C ASN A 33 -0.76 9.25 6.79
N SER A 34 -0.22 10.43 6.48
CA SER A 34 0.22 11.34 7.53
C SER A 34 -1.03 11.94 8.15
N THR A 35 -1.43 11.39 9.29
CA THR A 35 -2.36 12.07 10.20
C THR A 35 -1.73 13.40 10.60
N PRO A 36 -2.39 14.56 10.37
CA PRO A 36 -1.87 15.85 10.84
C PRO A 36 -1.74 15.82 12.35
N ALA A 37 -0.61 16.29 12.86
CA ALA A 37 -0.38 16.45 14.29
C ALA A 37 -1.54 17.25 14.92
N LEU A 38 -2.07 16.76 16.05
CA LEU A 38 -3.14 17.34 16.84
C LEU A 38 -2.73 18.73 17.34
N THR A 39 -3.05 19.79 16.58
CA THR A 39 -3.13 21.15 17.11
C THR A 39 -4.59 21.48 17.27
N GLY A 40 -4.99 21.74 18.52
CA GLY A 40 -6.37 21.94 18.93
C GLY A 40 -7.06 23.11 18.24
N GLY A 41 -8.12 22.78 17.54
CA GLY A 41 -9.19 23.63 17.02
C GLY A 41 -10.30 22.68 16.61
N ALA A 42 -11.53 22.95 17.02
CA ALA A 42 -12.70 22.13 16.71
C ALA A 42 -13.16 22.36 15.25
N ASP A 43 -12.28 22.10 14.30
CA ASP A 43 -12.66 21.98 12.89
C ASP A 43 -12.96 20.49 12.63
N GLU A 44 -14.12 20.18 12.09
CA GLU A 44 -14.45 18.83 11.63
C GLU A 44 -13.36 18.37 10.68
N LYS A 45 -12.54 17.40 11.12
CA LYS A 45 -11.49 16.85 10.28
C LYS A 45 -12.11 16.21 9.04
N ALA A 46 -11.68 16.69 7.89
CA ALA A 46 -12.12 16.15 6.61
C ALA A 46 -11.61 14.69 6.45
N TRP A 47 -12.35 13.88 5.69
CA TRP A 47 -11.88 12.59 5.24
C TRP A 47 -10.67 12.77 4.31
N SER A 48 -9.68 11.94 4.47
CA SER A 48 -8.60 11.74 3.50
C SER A 48 -8.77 10.39 2.82
N PHE A 49 -8.54 10.34 1.52
CA PHE A 49 -8.70 9.14 0.72
C PHE A 49 -7.42 8.83 -0.05
N TYR A 50 -7.14 7.55 -0.20
CA TYR A 50 -6.07 7.06 -1.04
C TYR A 50 -6.53 5.85 -1.83
N ALA A 51 -6.19 5.81 -3.12
CA ALA A 51 -6.42 4.67 -3.98
C ALA A 51 -5.10 4.21 -4.60
N SER A 52 -4.84 2.93 -4.62
CA SER A 52 -3.68 2.36 -5.30
C SER A 52 -4.03 1.13 -6.12
N ALA A 53 -3.16 0.82 -7.08
CA ALA A 53 -3.24 -0.40 -7.86
C ALA A 53 -1.83 -0.93 -8.13
N TYR A 54 -1.59 -2.17 -7.75
CA TYR A 54 -0.35 -2.90 -8.00
C TYR A 54 -0.57 -3.87 -9.15
N THR A 55 0.23 -3.78 -10.20
CA THR A 55 0.20 -4.70 -11.34
C THR A 55 1.38 -5.65 -11.25
N TYR A 56 1.10 -6.92 -11.08
CA TYR A 56 2.08 -8.00 -10.95
C TYR A 56 2.34 -8.66 -12.30
N LEU A 57 3.61 -8.67 -12.72
CA LEU A 57 4.11 -9.40 -13.89
C LEU A 57 4.97 -10.57 -13.38
N VAL A 58 4.33 -11.72 -13.20
CA VAL A 58 4.94 -12.91 -12.62
C VAL A 58 5.40 -13.84 -13.76
N PRO A 59 6.66 -14.30 -13.79
CA PRO A 59 7.13 -15.27 -14.76
C PRO A 59 6.28 -16.56 -14.72
N ASP A 60 5.99 -17.08 -15.89
CA ASP A 60 5.26 -18.34 -16.07
C ASP A 60 3.86 -18.39 -15.40
N SER A 61 3.29 -17.22 -15.06
CA SER A 61 2.00 -17.12 -14.41
C SER A 61 1.13 -16.04 -15.05
N ARG A 62 -0.13 -15.97 -14.62
CA ARG A 62 -1.06 -14.93 -15.10
C ARG A 62 -0.76 -13.61 -14.40
N GLU A 63 -0.68 -12.54 -15.19
CA GLU A 63 -0.65 -11.16 -14.69
C GLU A 63 -1.95 -10.84 -13.95
N TYR A 64 -1.85 -10.06 -12.86
CA TYR A 64 -3.01 -9.60 -12.12
C TYR A 64 -2.81 -8.20 -11.55
N VAL A 65 -3.93 -7.56 -11.22
CA VAL A 65 -3.96 -6.24 -10.60
C VAL A 65 -4.58 -6.36 -9.20
N GLN A 66 -4.00 -5.64 -8.27
CA GLN A 66 -4.34 -5.61 -6.86
C GLN A 66 -4.71 -4.17 -6.47
N PRO A 67 -5.99 -3.76 -6.62
CA PRO A 67 -6.45 -2.46 -6.20
C PRO A 67 -6.71 -2.42 -4.69
N THR A 68 -6.38 -1.27 -4.08
CA THR A 68 -6.68 -0.95 -2.68
C THR A 68 -7.25 0.45 -2.60
N PHE A 69 -8.22 0.65 -1.73
CA PHE A 69 -8.80 1.94 -1.41
C PHE A 69 -8.81 2.14 0.10
N THR A 70 -8.34 3.30 0.58
CA THR A 70 -8.37 3.66 2.00
C THR A 70 -9.11 4.95 2.23
N ALA A 71 -9.71 5.08 3.42
CA ALA A 71 -10.38 6.27 3.90
C ALA A 71 -10.05 6.47 5.38
N ASP A 72 -9.52 7.63 5.73
CA ASP A 72 -9.07 7.96 7.08
C ASP A 72 -9.75 9.21 7.62
N ARG A 73 -10.16 9.16 8.90
CA ARG A 73 -10.71 10.30 9.61
C ARG A 73 -10.56 10.13 11.14
N ASP A 74 -9.98 11.11 11.82
CA ASP A 74 -9.90 11.16 13.30
C ASP A 74 -9.31 9.88 13.96
N GLY A 75 -8.32 9.28 13.29
CA GLY A 75 -7.73 8.02 13.72
C GLY A 75 -8.47 6.78 13.19
N LEU A 76 -9.73 6.87 12.77
CA LEU A 76 -10.39 5.77 12.10
C LEU A 76 -9.72 5.51 10.74
N HIS A 77 -9.37 4.25 10.50
CA HIS A 77 -8.86 3.74 9.24
C HIS A 77 -9.84 2.72 8.65
N LEU A 78 -10.24 2.93 7.41
CA LEU A 78 -11.04 1.98 6.63
C LEU A 78 -10.30 1.62 5.35
N GLU A 79 -10.32 0.34 4.99
CA GLU A 79 -9.65 -0.12 3.79
C GLU A 79 -10.46 -1.18 3.07
N ALA A 80 -10.45 -1.16 1.74
CA ALA A 80 -11.01 -2.19 0.87
C ALA A 80 -9.96 -2.65 -0.12
N ARG A 81 -9.81 -3.96 -0.30
CA ARG A 81 -8.81 -4.59 -1.17
C ARG A 81 -9.45 -5.61 -2.10
N TYR A 82 -8.81 -5.85 -3.22
CA TYR A 82 -9.15 -6.95 -4.11
C TYR A 82 -7.89 -7.60 -4.67
N ASN A 83 -7.89 -8.92 -4.80
CA ASN A 83 -6.73 -9.74 -5.17
C ASN A 83 -5.52 -9.58 -4.25
N TYR A 84 -5.71 -9.12 -3.01
CA TYR A 84 -4.62 -8.86 -2.07
C TYR A 84 -4.26 -10.12 -1.30
N GLU A 85 -5.22 -10.73 -0.62
CA GLU A 85 -5.03 -11.95 0.16
C GLU A 85 -4.95 -13.20 -0.72
N ALA A 86 -5.70 -13.21 -1.82
CA ALA A 86 -5.65 -14.22 -2.87
C ALA A 86 -6.31 -13.67 -4.15
N LEU A 87 -6.13 -14.34 -5.30
CA LEU A 87 -6.87 -14.01 -6.51
C LEU A 87 -8.38 -14.24 -6.31
N ASN A 88 -9.19 -13.43 -6.99
CA ASN A 88 -10.66 -13.42 -6.91
C ASN A 88 -11.17 -13.27 -5.47
N THR A 89 -10.40 -12.62 -4.62
CA THR A 89 -10.71 -12.42 -3.20
C THR A 89 -10.76 -10.93 -2.92
N GLY A 90 -11.82 -10.49 -2.25
CA GLY A 90 -11.97 -9.16 -1.74
C GLY A 90 -11.86 -9.15 -0.23
N SER A 91 -11.49 -8.00 0.34
CA SER A 91 -11.50 -7.80 1.78
C SER A 91 -11.91 -6.39 2.17
N ALA A 92 -12.47 -6.26 3.37
CA ALA A 92 -12.81 -4.97 3.96
C ALA A 92 -12.26 -4.93 5.40
N TRP A 93 -11.63 -3.81 5.74
CA TRP A 93 -10.87 -3.64 6.97
C TRP A 93 -11.29 -2.40 7.73
N ALA A 94 -11.21 -2.49 9.05
CA ALA A 94 -11.33 -1.36 9.95
C ALA A 94 -10.16 -1.38 10.94
N GLY A 95 -9.56 -0.23 11.17
CA GLY A 95 -8.41 -0.05 12.04
C GLY A 95 -8.41 1.30 12.72
N TYR A 96 -7.38 1.54 13.52
CA TYR A 96 -7.19 2.82 14.19
C TYR A 96 -5.74 3.26 14.10
N ASN A 97 -5.52 4.49 13.60
CA ASN A 97 -4.21 5.08 13.41
C ASN A 97 -3.70 5.70 14.72
N PHE A 98 -2.60 5.19 15.21
CA PHE A 98 -1.79 5.78 16.28
C PHE A 98 -0.54 6.37 15.65
N GLY A 99 -0.06 7.50 16.14
CA GLY A 99 1.16 8.10 15.62
C GLY A 99 1.77 9.11 16.58
N GLY A 100 3.03 9.43 16.35
CA GLY A 100 3.75 10.41 17.18
C GLY A 100 5.22 10.53 16.79
N GLY A 101 5.96 11.30 17.61
CA GLY A 101 7.39 11.55 17.47
C GLY A 101 7.72 12.76 16.59
N GLU A 102 8.74 13.51 16.99
CA GLU A 102 9.20 14.70 16.27
C GLU A 102 10.40 14.39 15.36
N LYS A 103 11.44 13.75 15.90
CA LYS A 103 12.65 13.38 15.16
C LYS A 103 12.56 12.01 14.51
N LEU A 104 11.94 11.07 15.20
CA LEU A 104 11.57 9.76 14.72
C LEU A 104 10.05 9.71 14.71
N ALA A 105 9.45 10.06 13.58
CA ALA A 105 8.02 9.93 13.41
C ALA A 105 7.65 8.46 13.23
N TRP A 106 6.57 8.03 13.87
CA TRP A 106 6.07 6.68 13.75
C TRP A 106 4.55 6.67 13.63
N GLU A 107 4.04 5.72 12.89
CA GLU A 107 2.63 5.40 12.79
C GLU A 107 2.43 3.91 12.98
N PHE A 108 1.33 3.52 13.63
CA PHE A 108 0.93 2.14 13.82
C PHE A 108 -0.59 2.03 13.76
N THR A 109 -1.08 1.16 12.89
CA THR A 109 -2.49 0.94 12.62
C THR A 109 -2.84 -0.53 12.80
N PRO A 110 -3.22 -0.97 14.01
CA PRO A 110 -3.85 -2.26 14.18
C PRO A 110 -5.21 -2.27 13.50
N MET A 111 -5.53 -3.37 12.83
CA MET A 111 -6.74 -3.48 12.02
C MET A 111 -7.30 -4.91 12.03
N LEU A 112 -8.61 -5.01 11.76
CA LEU A 112 -9.31 -6.27 11.61
C LEU A 112 -10.06 -6.27 10.28
N GLY A 113 -9.92 -7.33 9.51
CA GLY A 113 -10.54 -7.51 8.20
C GLY A 113 -11.45 -8.71 8.10
N GLY A 114 -12.45 -8.58 7.25
CA GLY A 114 -13.24 -9.69 6.72
C GLY A 114 -12.82 -9.99 5.28
N VAL A 115 -12.49 -11.24 5.00
CA VAL A 115 -12.01 -11.71 3.69
C VAL A 115 -13.09 -12.58 3.05
N PHE A 116 -13.36 -12.40 1.76
CA PHE A 116 -14.43 -13.07 1.03
C PHE A 116 -14.05 -13.30 -0.44
N GLY A 117 -14.44 -14.44 -0.97
CA GLY A 117 -14.13 -14.88 -2.34
C GLY A 117 -13.54 -16.26 -2.37
N ASP A 118 -12.47 -16.48 -3.14
CA ASP A 118 -11.77 -17.76 -3.20
C ASP A 118 -11.16 -18.11 -1.83
N THR A 119 -10.68 -17.12 -1.07
CA THR A 119 -10.40 -17.21 0.36
C THR A 119 -11.52 -16.53 1.15
N THR A 120 -11.93 -17.13 2.26
CA THR A 120 -12.99 -16.56 3.12
C THR A 120 -12.60 -16.70 4.58
N GLY A 121 -12.54 -15.58 5.31
CA GLY A 121 -12.07 -15.63 6.68
C GLY A 121 -12.11 -14.30 7.41
N ILE A 122 -11.47 -14.29 8.56
CA ILE A 122 -11.21 -13.10 9.39
C ILE A 122 -9.71 -12.93 9.48
N ALA A 123 -9.25 -11.69 9.37
CA ALA A 123 -7.83 -11.39 9.37
C ALA A 123 -7.51 -10.24 10.35
N PRO A 124 -6.88 -10.51 11.50
CA PRO A 124 -6.15 -9.48 12.22
C PRO A 124 -4.92 -9.07 11.42
N GLY A 125 -4.65 -7.76 11.37
CA GLY A 125 -3.53 -7.20 10.65
C GLY A 125 -3.01 -5.90 11.26
N TYR A 126 -1.96 -5.39 10.69
CA TYR A 126 -1.37 -4.12 11.07
C TYR A 126 -0.71 -3.44 9.87
N LYS A 127 -0.61 -2.11 9.97
CA LYS A 127 0.31 -1.28 9.21
C LYS A 127 1.20 -0.51 10.18
N GLY A 128 2.43 -0.24 9.79
CA GLY A 128 3.36 0.54 10.58
C GLY A 128 4.35 1.29 9.71
N SER A 129 4.72 2.49 10.14
CA SER A 129 5.78 3.25 9.51
C SER A 129 6.71 3.87 10.54
N LEU A 130 7.98 4.00 10.18
CA LEU A 130 8.99 4.73 10.93
C LEU A 130 9.73 5.65 9.95
N ARG A 131 9.77 6.95 10.27
CA ARG A 131 10.47 7.96 9.46
C ARG A 131 11.53 8.66 10.29
N TRP A 132 12.75 8.61 9.82
CA TRP A 132 13.88 9.29 10.42
C TRP A 132 14.73 9.96 9.36
N TRP A 133 14.75 11.31 9.38
CA TRP A 133 15.42 12.12 8.35
C TRP A 133 14.91 11.76 6.95
N LYS A 134 15.72 11.12 6.10
CA LYS A 134 15.38 10.67 4.75
C LYS A 134 15.13 9.16 4.65
N LEU A 135 15.22 8.46 5.76
CA LEU A 135 14.94 7.02 5.83
C LEU A 135 13.49 6.79 6.24
N GLU A 136 12.86 5.84 5.58
CA GLU A 136 11.52 5.39 5.87
C GLU A 136 11.48 3.86 5.86
N LEU A 137 10.91 3.31 6.92
CA LEU A 137 10.54 1.90 7.03
C LEU A 137 9.03 1.80 7.05
N ASP A 138 8.46 1.16 6.06
CA ASP A 138 7.04 0.81 6.02
C ASP A 138 6.90 -0.69 6.16
N THR A 139 5.91 -1.13 6.93
CA THR A 139 5.61 -2.54 7.12
C THR A 139 4.12 -2.74 7.25
N GLU A 140 3.63 -3.82 6.70
CA GLU A 140 2.27 -4.31 6.92
C GLU A 140 2.30 -5.82 7.06
N GLY A 141 1.32 -6.35 7.75
CA GLY A 141 1.19 -7.79 7.91
C GLY A 141 -0.18 -8.17 8.41
N GLU A 142 -0.56 -9.40 8.10
CA GLU A 142 -1.84 -9.97 8.47
C GLU A 142 -1.75 -11.48 8.63
N TYR A 143 -2.65 -12.04 9.42
CA TYR A 143 -2.89 -13.46 9.47
C TYR A 143 -4.33 -13.75 9.08
N VAL A 144 -4.52 -14.45 7.97
CA VAL A 144 -5.84 -14.84 7.49
C VAL A 144 -6.22 -16.18 8.11
N PHE A 145 -7.23 -16.18 8.96
CA PHE A 145 -7.89 -17.38 9.46
C PHE A 145 -8.95 -17.81 8.44
N ASP A 146 -8.63 -18.80 7.60
CA ASP A 146 -9.60 -19.32 6.65
C ASP A 146 -10.70 -20.10 7.39
N THR A 147 -11.97 -19.74 7.13
CA THR A 147 -13.13 -20.35 7.79
C THR A 147 -13.62 -21.63 7.13
N ARG A 148 -13.15 -21.94 5.92
CA ARG A 148 -13.48 -23.17 5.20
C ARG A 148 -12.49 -24.29 5.50
N SER A 149 -11.22 -23.95 5.65
CA SER A 149 -10.15 -24.92 5.91
C SER A 149 -9.04 -24.26 6.72
N SER A 150 -8.83 -24.72 7.93
CA SER A 150 -7.75 -24.22 8.79
C SER A 150 -6.34 -24.41 8.19
N SER A 151 -6.17 -25.42 7.32
CA SER A 151 -4.90 -25.65 6.60
C SER A 151 -4.60 -24.57 5.55
N ASP A 152 -5.59 -23.81 5.15
CA ASP A 152 -5.47 -22.75 4.16
C ASP A 152 -5.27 -21.38 4.81
N SER A 153 -5.23 -21.32 6.15
CA SER A 153 -4.83 -20.12 6.91
C SER A 153 -3.36 -19.80 6.64
N PHE A 154 -3.06 -18.51 6.51
CA PHE A 154 -1.71 -18.07 6.16
C PHE A 154 -1.33 -16.74 6.81
N PHE A 155 -0.02 -16.49 6.86
CA PHE A 155 0.56 -15.22 7.27
C PHE A 155 1.14 -14.51 6.05
N TYR A 156 0.85 -13.22 5.94
CA TYR A 156 1.40 -12.31 4.94
C TYR A 156 2.15 -11.19 5.63
N THR A 157 3.25 -10.74 5.06
CA THR A 157 3.91 -9.49 5.45
C THR A 157 4.65 -8.87 4.27
N TRP A 158 4.63 -7.55 4.23
CA TRP A 158 5.37 -6.71 3.31
C TRP A 158 6.16 -5.68 4.10
N SER A 159 7.42 -5.46 3.77
CA SER A 159 8.24 -4.45 4.42
C SER A 159 9.16 -3.76 3.42
N GLU A 160 9.21 -2.44 3.48
CA GLU A 160 10.05 -1.59 2.65
C GLU A 160 10.98 -0.76 3.54
N LEU A 161 12.26 -0.73 3.19
CA LEU A 161 13.20 0.23 3.74
C LEU A 161 13.68 1.11 2.61
N SER A 162 13.34 2.38 2.65
CA SER A 162 13.62 3.32 1.58
C SER A 162 14.39 4.56 2.04
N LEU A 163 15.08 5.17 1.10
CA LEU A 163 15.77 6.45 1.22
C LEU A 163 15.17 7.41 0.20
N ALA A 164 14.77 8.59 0.64
CA ALA A 164 14.31 9.70 -0.20
C ALA A 164 15.43 10.74 -0.35
N PRO A 165 16.38 10.61 -1.30
CA PRO A 165 17.49 11.57 -1.47
C PRO A 165 16.97 12.96 -1.81
N VAL A 166 15.87 13.05 -2.54
CA VAL A 166 15.09 14.25 -2.85
C VAL A 166 13.59 13.96 -2.71
N ASP A 167 12.79 15.00 -2.55
CA ASP A 167 11.37 14.89 -2.18
C ASP A 167 10.50 14.10 -3.18
N TRP A 168 10.92 14.02 -4.43
CA TRP A 168 10.17 13.35 -5.50
C TRP A 168 10.70 11.96 -5.85
N LEU A 169 11.83 11.51 -5.26
CA LEU A 169 12.48 10.23 -5.59
C LEU A 169 12.70 9.40 -4.34
N ARG A 170 12.27 8.16 -4.38
CA ARG A 170 12.46 7.13 -3.36
C ARG A 170 13.14 5.91 -3.96
N ILE A 171 14.17 5.39 -3.29
CA ILE A 171 14.85 4.15 -3.65
C ILE A 171 14.97 3.28 -2.41
N GLY A 172 14.87 1.97 -2.56
CA GLY A 172 14.91 1.12 -1.37
C GLY A 172 14.99 -0.37 -1.64
N ALA A 173 14.95 -1.11 -0.55
CA ALA A 173 14.82 -2.55 -0.53
C ALA A 173 13.42 -2.94 -0.06
N VAL A 174 12.92 -4.06 -0.56
CA VAL A 174 11.61 -4.61 -0.22
C VAL A 174 11.74 -6.09 0.09
N VAL A 175 11.01 -6.53 1.10
CA VAL A 175 10.87 -7.94 1.46
C VAL A 175 9.40 -8.26 1.59
N GLN A 176 8.97 -9.28 0.90
CA GLN A 176 7.62 -9.82 0.96
C GLN A 176 7.70 -11.27 1.40
N ARG A 177 6.85 -11.64 2.35
CA ARG A 177 6.65 -13.02 2.76
C ARG A 177 5.18 -13.37 2.61
N THR A 178 4.88 -14.32 1.75
CA THR A 178 3.51 -14.75 1.51
C THR A 178 3.45 -16.25 1.34
N LYS A 179 2.35 -16.85 1.80
CA LYS A 179 1.93 -18.19 1.42
C LYS A 179 0.92 -18.07 0.28
N LEU A 180 1.31 -17.39 -0.81
CA LEU A 180 0.43 -17.31 -1.97
C LEU A 180 0.37 -18.70 -2.63
N TYR A 181 -0.84 -19.23 -2.83
CA TYR A 181 -1.12 -20.41 -3.66
C TYR A 181 -0.54 -21.75 -3.19
N LYS A 182 -0.56 -22.06 -1.88
CA LYS A 182 -0.10 -23.38 -1.36
C LYS A 182 1.37 -23.70 -1.66
N THR A 183 2.17 -22.69 -2.02
CA THR A 183 3.62 -22.83 -2.13
C THR A 183 4.25 -22.74 -0.76
N ASP A 184 5.41 -23.37 -0.58
CA ASP A 184 6.25 -23.25 0.61
C ASP A 184 6.49 -21.77 0.91
N PHE A 185 6.70 -21.43 2.20
CA PHE A 185 6.94 -20.06 2.67
C PHE A 185 8.04 -19.37 1.88
N ASP A 186 7.65 -18.66 0.83
CA ASP A 186 8.61 -18.03 -0.04
C ASP A 186 8.86 -16.60 0.45
N ILE A 187 10.12 -16.30 0.78
CA ILE A 187 10.56 -14.96 1.11
C ILE A 187 11.07 -14.34 -0.19
N GLN A 188 10.30 -13.43 -0.74
CA GLN A 188 10.71 -12.63 -1.88
C GLN A 188 11.40 -11.37 -1.40
N ARG A 189 12.58 -11.10 -1.93
CA ARG A 189 13.37 -9.90 -1.64
C ARG A 189 13.64 -9.14 -2.92
N GLY A 190 13.75 -7.83 -2.81
CA GLY A 190 13.91 -7.02 -4.00
C GLY A 190 14.28 -5.57 -3.73
N PHE A 191 14.17 -4.80 -4.78
CA PHE A 191 14.44 -3.37 -4.77
C PHE A 191 13.23 -2.60 -5.29
N LEU A 192 13.16 -1.32 -4.91
CA LEU A 192 12.13 -0.42 -5.37
C LEU A 192 12.73 0.91 -5.83
N VAL A 193 12.06 1.53 -6.79
CA VAL A 193 12.24 2.93 -7.18
C VAL A 193 10.86 3.57 -7.25
N GLY A 194 10.65 4.64 -6.51
CA GLY A 194 9.39 5.38 -6.45
C GLY A 194 9.59 6.83 -6.89
N ILE A 195 8.60 7.37 -7.57
CA ILE A 195 8.52 8.78 -7.99
C ILE A 195 7.19 9.33 -7.52
N SER A 196 7.23 10.46 -6.80
CA SER A 196 6.05 11.17 -6.32
C SER A 196 5.91 12.51 -7.03
N PHE A 197 4.73 12.78 -7.53
CA PHE A 197 4.42 14.06 -8.15
C PHE A 197 3.02 14.53 -7.74
N LYS A 198 2.97 15.59 -6.91
CA LYS A 198 1.72 16.12 -6.33
C LYS A 198 0.99 15.04 -5.51
N ARG A 199 -0.10 14.51 -6.07
CA ARG A 199 -0.98 13.51 -5.46
C ARG A 199 -0.83 12.12 -6.05
N VAL A 200 0.14 11.96 -6.96
CA VAL A 200 0.36 10.69 -7.67
C VAL A 200 1.69 10.10 -7.26
N ASP A 201 1.69 8.84 -6.90
CA ASP A 201 2.87 8.05 -6.61
C ASP A 201 2.99 6.91 -7.63
N LEU A 202 4.18 6.75 -8.18
CA LEU A 202 4.51 5.66 -9.09
C LEU A 202 5.68 4.89 -8.50
N THR A 203 5.53 3.59 -8.30
CA THR A 203 6.63 2.75 -7.79
C THR A 203 6.80 1.52 -8.65
N ALA A 204 8.05 1.21 -8.97
CA ALA A 204 8.44 -0.02 -9.62
C ALA A 204 9.24 -0.88 -8.65
N TYR A 205 8.91 -2.16 -8.59
CA TYR A 205 9.60 -3.16 -7.79
C TYR A 205 10.15 -4.25 -8.68
N VAL A 206 11.27 -4.80 -8.28
CA VAL A 206 11.82 -6.05 -8.81
C VAL A 206 12.08 -7.00 -7.65
N PHE A 207 11.40 -8.13 -7.62
CA PHE A 207 11.61 -9.20 -6.65
C PHE A 207 12.44 -10.31 -7.25
N ASN A 208 13.26 -10.96 -6.41
CA ASN A 208 14.13 -12.09 -6.77
C ASN A 208 14.93 -11.83 -8.06
N PRO A 209 15.70 -10.72 -8.16
CA PRO A 209 16.39 -10.34 -9.38
C PRO A 209 17.44 -11.37 -9.85
N ASP A 210 17.83 -12.27 -8.97
CA ASP A 210 18.79 -13.35 -9.16
C ASP A 210 18.15 -14.67 -9.65
N ASP A 211 16.83 -14.83 -9.46
CA ASP A 211 16.11 -16.05 -9.87
C ASP A 211 14.65 -15.75 -10.21
N LYS A 212 14.26 -15.84 -11.48
CA LYS A 212 12.91 -15.62 -12.01
C LYS A 212 12.29 -14.30 -11.51
N PRO A 213 12.81 -13.16 -11.95
CA PRO A 213 12.41 -11.87 -11.41
C PRO A 213 10.93 -11.58 -11.63
N THR A 214 10.23 -11.21 -10.56
CA THR A 214 8.86 -10.68 -10.62
C THR A 214 8.92 -9.16 -10.62
N PHE A 215 8.25 -8.53 -11.57
CA PHE A 215 8.10 -7.08 -11.62
C PHE A 215 6.73 -6.66 -11.13
N VAL A 216 6.70 -5.60 -10.30
CA VAL A 216 5.46 -5.00 -9.83
C VAL A 216 5.50 -3.51 -10.10
N PHE A 217 4.42 -2.99 -10.69
CA PHE A 217 4.23 -1.57 -10.92
C PHE A 217 3.04 -1.09 -10.12
N ALA A 218 3.29 -0.15 -9.22
CA ALA A 218 2.26 0.45 -8.39
C ALA A 218 1.99 1.89 -8.84
N VAL A 219 0.72 2.26 -8.82
CA VAL A 219 0.25 3.62 -8.94
C VAL A 219 -0.61 3.94 -7.72
N GLY A 220 -0.40 5.10 -7.12
CA GLY A 220 -1.17 5.61 -5.99
C GLY A 220 -1.69 7.00 -6.27
N LEU A 221 -2.84 7.35 -5.68
CA LEU A 221 -3.50 8.64 -5.80
C LEU A 221 -4.12 9.06 -4.46
N SER A 222 -3.71 10.23 -3.95
CA SER A 222 -4.29 10.86 -2.75
C SER A 222 -5.33 11.93 -3.13
N PHE A 223 -6.46 12.03 -2.42
CA PHE A 223 -7.50 13.03 -2.67
C PHE A 223 -8.41 13.30 -1.46
#